data_83705a13b8edfa5399975b8273f93db1
#
_entry.id   83705a13b8edfa5399975b8273f93db1
#
_cell.length_a   1.000
_cell.length_b   1.000
_cell.length_c   1.000
_cell.angle_alpha   90.00
_cell.angle_beta   90.00
_cell.angle_gamma   90.00
#
_symmetry.space_group_name_H-M   'P 1'
#
loop_
_entity.id
_entity.type
_entity.pdbx_description
1 polymer ?
#
loop_
_entity_poly.entity_id
_entity_poly.type
_entity_poly.pdbx_seq_one_letter_code
_entity_poly.pdbx_strand_id
1 'polypeptide(L)'
;PPAIESDVVPILSTDLQRGQLIAIILAALLLFATLGFTWAVLIPLLFGLATISTTLGIIYVLAHNFLMVLYVPNIVELIGLGLAIDYSLLMVSRYRKEFATAHDPLAGTMQTAGRTAVISGATVAVGLSTLLLVPVPFVKSLGLACLILPLVSIAAAVTLQPILLAALGKPTSKNFQGFLNFSFESLVNKSIKYPRIVLTSSLTVVAFLMSALMWFQVTPSSLSAIPDHLESAKALNSVTSKVGVGVITPSEIVIDLGKSNTAKDVVDARFDFAKKIASNKEVFTVANGEKWPYVDSTGRYLRIYVFGSHNLGSTETRQLVSDIRTKYIPEANFPKGSKFYLGGAPAQGIDLLDAIANSLPLIITLILLVTFVILLRTFRSIVLAIKAIILGLISIAVSFAVLVLVFKFGLGTYQLDQLEAWVLVLLFAVLFGLSMDYEIFIVSRMREAWDHGASNEEAIRTGMRSSGTVVTA
;
A
#
# COMPACT_ATOMS: atom_id res chain seq x y z
N PRO A 1 -22.83 2.86 -10.90
CA PRO A 1 -24.06 3.63 -11.10
C PRO A 1 -24.01 4.90 -10.22
N PRO A 2 -24.54 6.05 -10.69
CA PRO A 2 -24.46 7.31 -9.95
C PRO A 2 -25.00 7.23 -8.52
N ALA A 3 -26.04 6.43 -8.29
CA ALA A 3 -26.64 6.22 -6.95
C ALA A 3 -25.63 5.57 -5.96
N ILE A 4 -24.85 4.59 -6.39
CA ILE A 4 -23.82 3.97 -5.54
C ILE A 4 -22.72 4.99 -5.25
N GLU A 5 -22.31 5.76 -6.22
CA GLU A 5 -21.27 6.78 -6.06
C GLU A 5 -21.73 7.87 -5.08
N SER A 6 -22.97 8.36 -5.21
CA SER A 6 -23.53 9.38 -4.31
C SER A 6 -23.67 8.90 -2.85
N ASP A 7 -23.90 7.61 -2.63
CA ASP A 7 -24.04 7.04 -1.28
C ASP A 7 -22.68 6.66 -0.67
N VAL A 8 -21.76 6.12 -1.48
CA VAL A 8 -20.48 5.58 -1.00
C VAL A 8 -19.43 6.68 -0.77
N VAL A 9 -19.35 7.70 -1.65
CA VAL A 9 -18.32 8.75 -1.53
C VAL A 9 -18.38 9.51 -0.21
N PRO A 10 -19.54 9.95 0.30
CA PRO A 10 -19.63 10.61 1.61
C PRO A 10 -19.21 9.71 2.77
N ILE A 11 -19.59 8.41 2.73
CA ILE A 11 -19.22 7.45 3.77
C ILE A 11 -17.72 7.22 3.76
N LEU A 12 -17.15 6.97 2.57
CA LEU A 12 -15.72 6.79 2.41
C LEU A 12 -14.92 7.98 2.93
N SER A 13 -15.35 9.21 2.60
CA SER A 13 -14.71 10.43 3.11
C SER A 13 -14.82 10.55 4.63
N THR A 14 -15.97 10.20 5.21
CA THR A 14 -16.19 10.21 6.66
C THR A 14 -15.35 9.15 7.38
N ASP A 15 -15.28 7.94 6.84
CA ASP A 15 -14.50 6.85 7.43
C ASP A 15 -12.99 7.12 7.33
N LEU A 16 -12.53 7.70 6.22
CA LEU A 16 -11.16 8.15 6.07
C LEU A 16 -10.81 9.25 7.09
N GLN A 17 -11.67 10.27 7.25
CA GLN A 17 -11.48 11.31 8.27
C GLN A 17 -11.47 10.76 9.70
N ARG A 18 -12.34 9.81 10.02
CA ARG A 18 -12.34 9.12 11.34
C ARG A 18 -11.04 8.34 11.52
N GLY A 19 -10.60 7.58 10.52
CA GLY A 19 -9.34 6.85 10.55
C GLY A 19 -8.14 7.77 10.79
N GLN A 20 -8.10 8.91 10.09
CA GLN A 20 -7.08 9.94 10.29
C GLN A 20 -7.09 10.54 11.69
N LEU A 21 -8.29 10.89 12.20
CA LEU A 21 -8.42 11.42 13.56
C LEU A 21 -7.93 10.43 14.62
N ILE A 22 -8.31 9.16 14.48
CA ILE A 22 -7.82 8.08 15.36
C ILE A 22 -6.30 7.95 15.28
N ALA A 23 -5.73 7.96 14.07
CA ALA A 23 -4.29 7.89 13.86
C ALA A 23 -3.55 9.07 14.51
N ILE A 24 -4.05 10.30 14.36
CA ILE A 24 -3.49 11.50 14.99
C ILE A 24 -3.57 11.43 16.53
N ILE A 25 -4.70 10.98 17.08
CA ILE A 25 -4.87 10.82 18.53
C ILE A 25 -3.91 9.76 19.07
N LEU A 26 -3.81 8.59 18.41
CA LEU A 26 -2.88 7.54 18.81
C LEU A 26 -1.43 8.01 18.71
N ALA A 27 -1.07 8.69 17.62
CA ALA A 27 0.25 9.29 17.45
C ALA A 27 0.58 10.30 18.55
N ALA A 28 -0.36 11.20 18.88
CA ALA A 28 -0.18 12.16 19.97
C ALA A 28 -0.01 11.46 21.33
N LEU A 29 -0.80 10.43 21.63
CA LEU A 29 -0.67 9.64 22.85
C LEU A 29 0.69 8.96 22.95
N LEU A 30 1.18 8.34 21.86
CA LEU A 30 2.50 7.72 21.80
C LEU A 30 3.61 8.76 21.98
N LEU A 31 3.50 9.92 21.35
CA LEU A 31 4.45 11.01 21.52
C LEU A 31 4.47 11.53 22.97
N PHE A 32 3.32 11.68 23.62
CA PHE A 32 3.26 12.03 25.05
C PHE A 32 3.86 10.94 25.94
N ALA A 33 3.62 9.67 25.60
CA ALA A 33 4.15 8.54 26.34
C ALA A 33 5.69 8.42 26.24
N THR A 34 6.28 8.82 25.10
CA THR A 34 7.73 8.71 24.82
C THR A 34 8.51 9.97 25.15
N LEU A 35 7.98 11.15 24.79
CA LEU A 35 8.65 12.44 25.02
C LEU A 35 8.22 13.12 26.32
N GLY A 36 7.16 12.63 26.96
CA GLY A 36 6.56 13.24 28.13
C GLY A 36 5.76 14.49 27.80
N PHE A 37 5.19 15.11 28.83
CA PHE A 37 4.46 16.39 28.69
C PHE A 37 5.45 17.56 28.52
N THR A 38 6.07 17.62 27.35
CA THR A 38 7.05 18.66 27.00
C THR A 38 6.70 19.31 25.66
N TRP A 39 7.15 20.54 25.46
CA TRP A 39 6.97 21.25 24.18
C TRP A 39 7.58 20.49 22.97
N ALA A 40 8.51 19.58 23.22
CA ALA A 40 9.11 18.75 22.18
C ALA A 40 8.11 17.80 21.49
N VAL A 41 6.94 17.54 22.08
CA VAL A 41 5.83 16.79 21.42
C VAL A 41 5.28 17.55 20.22
N LEU A 42 5.37 18.88 20.21
CA LEU A 42 4.94 19.69 19.07
C LEU A 42 5.88 19.55 17.87
N ILE A 43 7.13 19.15 18.07
CA ILE A 43 8.12 19.06 16.98
C ILE A 43 7.68 18.05 15.91
N PRO A 44 7.36 16.76 16.22
CA PRO A 44 6.87 15.82 15.23
C PRO A 44 5.56 16.25 14.56
N LEU A 45 4.67 16.89 15.32
CA LEU A 45 3.38 17.35 14.80
C LEU A 45 3.54 18.51 13.80
N LEU A 46 4.36 19.51 14.13
CA LEU A 46 4.66 20.64 13.24
C LEU A 46 5.44 20.18 12.00
N PHE A 47 6.38 19.26 12.19
CA PHE A 47 7.12 18.67 11.10
C PHE A 47 6.17 17.91 10.14
N GLY A 48 5.27 17.07 10.69
CA GLY A 48 4.27 16.33 9.91
C GLY A 48 3.32 17.26 9.16
N LEU A 49 2.79 18.28 9.84
CA LEU A 49 1.92 19.28 9.22
C LEU A 49 2.62 19.97 8.04
N ALA A 50 3.84 20.40 8.21
CA ALA A 50 4.60 21.08 7.17
C ALA A 50 4.91 20.15 5.97
N THR A 51 5.35 18.93 6.23
CA THR A 51 5.70 17.97 5.16
C THR A 51 4.48 17.50 4.39
N ILE A 52 3.39 17.17 5.08
CA ILE A 52 2.13 16.75 4.45
C ILE A 52 1.54 17.89 3.62
N SER A 53 1.41 19.09 4.20
CA SER A 53 0.85 20.26 3.48
C SER A 53 1.67 20.63 2.26
N THR A 54 3.00 20.61 2.37
CA THR A 54 3.90 20.89 1.24
C THR A 54 3.75 19.82 0.15
N THR A 55 3.70 18.54 0.53
CA THR A 55 3.51 17.44 -0.41
C THR A 55 2.17 17.56 -1.13
N LEU A 56 1.07 17.81 -0.41
CA LEU A 56 -0.26 18.01 -1.00
C LEU A 56 -0.29 19.22 -1.91
N GLY A 57 0.40 20.32 -1.55
CA GLY A 57 0.54 21.50 -2.42
C GLY A 57 1.25 21.17 -3.75
N ILE A 58 2.33 20.40 -3.71
CA ILE A 58 3.03 19.94 -4.91
C ILE A 58 2.12 19.02 -5.75
N ILE A 59 1.43 18.07 -5.11
CA ILE A 59 0.49 17.15 -5.77
C ILE A 59 -0.67 17.91 -6.42
N TYR A 60 -1.20 18.94 -5.77
CA TYR A 60 -2.24 19.80 -6.33
C TYR A 60 -1.79 20.46 -7.64
N VAL A 61 -0.58 20.99 -7.70
CA VAL A 61 -0.01 21.56 -8.92
C VAL A 61 0.16 20.49 -10.01
N LEU A 62 0.65 19.30 -9.64
CA LEU A 62 0.83 18.19 -10.58
C LEU A 62 -0.50 17.64 -11.11
N ALA A 63 -1.56 17.66 -10.31
CA ALA A 63 -2.89 17.19 -10.71
C ALA A 63 -3.51 17.95 -11.89
N HIS A 64 -2.99 19.14 -12.23
CA HIS A 64 -3.41 19.86 -13.44
C HIS A 64 -2.90 19.19 -14.73
N ASN A 65 -1.80 18.44 -14.66
CA ASN A 65 -1.15 17.82 -15.82
C ASN A 65 -1.14 16.29 -15.79
N PHE A 66 -1.34 15.70 -14.62
CA PHE A 66 -1.30 14.25 -14.41
C PHE A 66 -2.59 13.76 -13.76
N LEU A 67 -3.07 12.60 -14.21
CA LEU A 67 -4.21 11.94 -13.57
C LEU A 67 -3.82 11.56 -12.13
N MET A 68 -4.51 12.16 -11.16
CA MET A 68 -4.37 11.82 -9.74
C MET A 68 -5.65 11.17 -9.23
N VAL A 69 -5.50 10.06 -8.52
CA VAL A 69 -6.66 9.37 -7.95
C VAL A 69 -7.11 10.01 -6.64
N LEU A 70 -8.40 9.87 -6.34
CA LEU A 70 -9.06 10.47 -5.18
C LEU A 70 -8.40 10.11 -3.83
N TYR A 71 -7.79 8.93 -3.73
CA TYR A 71 -7.18 8.44 -2.49
C TYR A 71 -5.77 8.98 -2.20
N VAL A 72 -5.16 9.68 -3.15
CA VAL A 72 -3.78 10.22 -2.99
C VAL A 72 -3.62 11.09 -1.75
N PRO A 73 -4.51 12.05 -1.44
CA PRO A 73 -4.38 12.86 -0.23
C PRO A 73 -4.36 12.02 1.04
N ASN A 74 -5.27 11.05 1.16
CA ASN A 74 -5.37 10.19 2.34
C ASN A 74 -4.12 9.33 2.56
N ILE A 75 -3.55 8.79 1.48
CA ILE A 75 -2.31 7.99 1.54
C ILE A 75 -1.13 8.88 1.94
N VAL A 76 -1.04 10.09 1.39
CA VAL A 76 0.01 11.06 1.76
C VAL A 76 -0.09 11.46 3.22
N GLU A 77 -1.30 11.67 3.73
CA GLU A 77 -1.51 12.02 5.14
C GLU A 77 -1.13 10.88 6.07
N LEU A 78 -1.56 9.65 5.79
CA LEU A 78 -1.26 8.49 6.63
C LEU A 78 0.24 8.13 6.63
N ILE A 79 0.85 8.01 5.45
CA ILE A 79 2.28 7.70 5.33
C ILE A 79 3.11 8.88 5.83
N GLY A 80 2.68 10.11 5.51
CA GLY A 80 3.37 11.33 5.92
C GLY A 80 3.40 11.53 7.43
N LEU A 81 2.31 11.21 8.12
CA LEU A 81 2.25 11.25 9.58
C LEU A 81 3.23 10.23 10.19
N GLY A 82 3.27 9.00 9.66
CA GLY A 82 4.21 7.97 10.10
C GLY A 82 5.66 8.41 9.91
N LEU A 83 6.07 8.80 8.70
CA LEU A 83 7.42 9.27 8.42
C LEU A 83 7.82 10.49 9.25
N ALA A 84 6.88 11.41 9.46
CA ALA A 84 7.13 12.61 10.24
C ALA A 84 7.44 12.30 11.72
N ILE A 85 6.66 11.40 12.30
CA ILE A 85 6.86 10.95 13.68
C ILE A 85 8.20 10.24 13.81
N ASP A 86 8.49 9.30 12.90
CA ASP A 86 9.71 8.50 12.94
C ASP A 86 10.98 9.35 12.87
N TYR A 87 11.08 10.20 11.85
CA TYR A 87 12.28 11.02 11.69
C TYR A 87 12.41 12.06 12.81
N SER A 88 11.32 12.68 13.18
CA SER A 88 11.33 13.71 14.21
C SER A 88 11.61 13.12 15.59
N LEU A 89 11.02 11.96 15.94
CA LEU A 89 11.27 11.29 17.23
C LEU A 89 12.74 10.85 17.35
N LEU A 90 13.30 10.28 16.28
CA LEU A 90 14.71 9.90 16.22
C LEU A 90 15.62 11.12 16.51
N MET A 91 15.33 12.25 15.86
CA MET A 91 16.13 13.46 15.99
C MET A 91 15.94 14.14 17.35
N VAL A 92 14.71 14.20 17.89
CA VAL A 92 14.43 14.73 19.24
C VAL A 92 15.11 13.90 20.32
N SER A 93 15.03 12.57 20.22
CA SER A 93 15.67 11.66 21.18
C SER A 93 17.19 11.81 21.18
N ARG A 94 17.79 11.96 20.00
CA ARG A 94 19.24 12.20 19.87
C ARG A 94 19.64 13.58 20.39
N TYR A 95 18.91 14.62 20.03
CA TYR A 95 19.16 15.98 20.50
C TYR A 95 19.17 16.08 22.03
N ARG A 96 18.20 15.41 22.69
CA ARG A 96 18.17 15.38 24.17
C ARG A 96 19.36 14.66 24.80
N LYS A 97 19.87 13.60 24.15
CA LYS A 97 21.10 12.91 24.60
C LYS A 97 22.33 13.79 24.41
N GLU A 98 22.48 14.42 23.26
CA GLU A 98 23.59 15.33 22.97
C GLU A 98 23.56 16.58 23.85
N PHE A 99 22.37 17.07 24.21
CA PHE A 99 22.22 18.24 25.07
C PHE A 99 22.85 18.06 26.47
N ALA A 100 22.96 16.82 26.92
CA ALA A 100 23.59 16.51 28.21
C ALA A 100 25.11 16.35 28.13
N THR A 101 25.70 16.12 26.94
CA THR A 101 27.10 15.68 26.81
C THR A 101 27.93 16.49 25.81
N ALA A 102 27.30 17.14 24.84
CA ALA A 102 28.02 17.82 23.74
C ALA A 102 28.04 19.33 23.90
N HIS A 103 29.12 19.96 23.41
CA HIS A 103 29.25 21.43 23.34
C HIS A 103 28.26 22.04 22.32
N ASP A 104 27.99 21.34 21.19
CA ASP A 104 27.00 21.72 20.20
C ASP A 104 26.03 20.53 19.94
N PRO A 105 24.93 20.47 20.71
CA PRO A 105 23.95 19.37 20.58
C PRO A 105 23.27 19.30 19.22
N LEU A 106 23.09 20.44 18.55
CA LEU A 106 22.42 20.51 17.26
C LEU A 106 23.31 19.93 16.17
N ALA A 107 24.56 20.34 16.08
CA ALA A 107 25.50 19.78 15.12
C ALA A 107 25.72 18.28 15.32
N GLY A 108 25.88 17.80 16.56
CA GLY A 108 25.99 16.40 16.89
C GLY A 108 24.75 15.60 16.46
N THR A 109 23.55 16.15 16.67
CA THR A 109 22.29 15.52 16.23
C THR A 109 22.19 15.42 14.71
N MET A 110 22.53 16.49 14.00
CA MET A 110 22.45 16.53 12.53
C MET A 110 23.46 15.59 11.87
N GLN A 111 24.67 15.50 12.41
CA GLN A 111 25.71 14.58 11.89
C GLN A 111 25.36 13.11 12.09
N THR A 112 24.55 12.77 13.08
CA THR A 112 24.16 11.39 13.42
C THR A 112 22.73 11.09 12.97
N ALA A 113 21.73 11.53 13.74
CA ALA A 113 20.32 11.23 13.46
C ALA A 113 19.84 11.91 12.16
N GLY A 114 20.28 13.14 11.87
CA GLY A 114 19.95 13.80 10.62
C GLY A 114 20.46 13.05 9.39
N ARG A 115 21.71 12.58 9.42
CA ARG A 115 22.27 11.74 8.35
C ARG A 115 21.50 10.42 8.20
N THR A 116 21.11 9.81 9.32
CA THR A 116 20.29 8.58 9.28
C THR A 116 18.94 8.85 8.63
N ALA A 117 18.25 9.94 9.02
CA ALA A 117 16.97 10.30 8.42
C ALA A 117 17.06 10.54 6.89
N VAL A 118 18.15 11.16 6.41
CA VAL A 118 18.37 11.34 4.96
C VAL A 118 18.57 10.01 4.24
N ILE A 119 19.40 9.10 4.78
CA ILE A 119 19.65 7.79 4.15
C ILE A 119 18.38 6.96 4.15
N SER A 120 17.67 6.91 5.26
CA SER A 120 16.41 6.24 5.46
C SER A 120 15.35 6.77 4.48
N GLY A 121 15.12 8.09 4.48
CA GLY A 121 14.17 8.70 3.57
C GLY A 121 14.49 8.45 2.09
N ALA A 122 15.77 8.42 1.72
CA ALA A 122 16.18 8.06 0.36
C ALA A 122 15.84 6.61 0.03
N THR A 123 16.02 5.69 0.98
CA THR A 123 15.65 4.26 0.80
C THR A 123 14.14 4.11 0.61
N VAL A 124 13.34 4.80 1.44
CA VAL A 124 11.87 4.83 1.32
C VAL A 124 11.46 5.42 -0.03
N ALA A 125 12.06 6.55 -0.45
CA ALA A 125 11.77 7.18 -1.74
C ALA A 125 12.03 6.23 -2.91
N VAL A 126 13.16 5.52 -2.89
CA VAL A 126 13.49 4.53 -3.93
C VAL A 126 12.51 3.35 -3.90
N GLY A 127 12.19 2.82 -2.72
CA GLY A 127 11.21 1.74 -2.58
C GLY A 127 9.85 2.13 -3.16
N LEU A 128 9.32 3.30 -2.76
CA LEU A 128 8.03 3.79 -3.21
C LEU A 128 8.02 4.22 -4.70
N SER A 129 9.16 4.67 -5.25
CA SER A 129 9.27 5.00 -6.67
C SER A 129 9.04 3.80 -7.59
N THR A 130 9.24 2.57 -7.11
CA THR A 130 8.98 1.35 -7.89
C THR A 130 7.52 1.19 -8.29
N LEU A 131 6.58 1.82 -7.57
CA LEU A 131 5.16 1.87 -7.97
C LEU A 131 4.95 2.55 -9.33
N LEU A 132 5.85 3.42 -9.75
CA LEU A 132 5.82 4.05 -11.08
C LEU A 132 6.03 3.05 -12.22
N LEU A 133 6.61 1.89 -11.94
CA LEU A 133 6.87 0.83 -12.92
C LEU A 133 5.61 0.02 -13.25
N VAL A 134 4.59 0.05 -12.39
CA VAL A 134 3.32 -0.62 -12.66
C VAL A 134 2.63 0.09 -13.83
N PRO A 135 2.28 -0.60 -14.94
CA PRO A 135 1.70 0.04 -16.12
C PRO A 135 0.20 0.36 -15.95
N VAL A 136 -0.20 0.82 -14.75
CA VAL A 136 -1.57 1.17 -14.38
C VAL A 136 -1.58 2.63 -13.93
N PRO A 137 -2.30 3.54 -14.62
CA PRO A 137 -2.33 4.97 -14.30
C PRO A 137 -2.69 5.27 -12.85
N PHE A 138 -3.65 4.53 -12.30
CA PHE A 138 -4.06 4.60 -10.91
C PHE A 138 -2.87 4.35 -9.94
N VAL A 139 -2.10 3.26 -10.13
CA VAL A 139 -0.96 2.92 -9.27
C VAL A 139 0.19 3.91 -9.47
N LYS A 140 0.41 4.38 -10.71
CA LYS A 140 1.41 5.42 -10.99
C LYS A 140 1.13 6.72 -10.25
N SER A 141 -0.13 7.13 -10.14
CA SER A 141 -0.49 8.34 -9.40
C SER A 141 -0.16 8.22 -7.91
N LEU A 142 -0.39 7.04 -7.31
CA LEU A 142 0.05 6.74 -5.95
C LEU A 142 1.58 6.73 -5.83
N GLY A 143 2.26 6.09 -6.79
CA GLY A 143 3.72 6.03 -6.83
C GLY A 143 4.37 7.42 -6.89
N LEU A 144 3.80 8.34 -7.67
CA LEU A 144 4.28 9.72 -7.76
C LEU A 144 4.14 10.46 -6.42
N ALA A 145 2.98 10.36 -5.81
CA ALA A 145 2.73 10.98 -4.50
C ALA A 145 3.64 10.39 -3.40
N CYS A 146 3.78 9.07 -3.39
CA CYS A 146 4.62 8.33 -2.45
C CYS A 146 6.12 8.57 -2.68
N LEU A 147 6.56 8.97 -3.86
CA LEU A 147 7.93 9.41 -4.14
C LEU A 147 8.18 10.83 -3.61
N ILE A 148 7.23 11.75 -3.85
CA ILE A 148 7.38 13.17 -3.45
C ILE A 148 7.42 13.30 -1.94
N LEU A 149 6.59 12.56 -1.22
CA LEU A 149 6.45 12.66 0.23
C LEU A 149 7.79 12.45 1.00
N PRO A 150 8.55 11.36 0.83
CA PRO A 150 9.82 11.20 1.53
C PRO A 150 10.88 12.21 1.07
N LEU A 151 10.84 12.67 -0.20
CA LEU A 151 11.76 13.73 -0.65
C LEU A 151 11.50 15.06 0.06
N VAL A 152 10.22 15.44 0.22
CA VAL A 152 9.82 16.62 1.01
C VAL A 152 10.20 16.42 2.49
N SER A 153 10.00 15.21 3.03
CA SER A 153 10.36 14.89 4.42
C SER A 153 11.88 14.99 4.64
N ILE A 154 12.71 14.53 3.70
CA ILE A 154 14.18 14.69 3.75
C ILE A 154 14.54 16.20 3.75
N ALA A 155 13.96 16.97 2.83
CA ALA A 155 14.21 18.42 2.77
C ALA A 155 13.83 19.11 4.08
N ALA A 156 12.68 18.78 4.65
CA ALA A 156 12.24 19.30 5.95
C ALA A 156 13.13 18.82 7.11
N ALA A 157 13.63 17.59 7.07
CA ALA A 157 14.54 17.07 8.12
C ALA A 157 15.87 17.81 8.18
N VAL A 158 16.37 18.31 7.05
CA VAL A 158 17.63 19.08 7.03
C VAL A 158 17.44 20.61 7.16
N THR A 159 16.22 21.11 6.96
CA THR A 159 15.93 22.56 7.03
C THR A 159 15.06 22.94 8.22
N LEU A 160 13.84 22.43 8.30
CA LEU A 160 12.85 22.78 9.32
C LEU A 160 13.17 22.14 10.67
N GLN A 161 13.55 20.86 10.67
CA GLN A 161 13.77 20.10 11.91
C GLN A 161 14.85 20.71 12.82
N PRO A 162 16.02 21.16 12.33
CA PRO A 162 17.01 21.85 13.16
C PRO A 162 16.46 23.09 13.87
N ILE A 163 15.62 23.86 13.19
CA ILE A 163 14.99 25.07 13.74
C ILE A 163 14.03 24.69 14.87
N LEU A 164 13.18 23.67 14.64
CA LEU A 164 12.23 23.18 15.63
C LEU A 164 12.96 22.61 16.86
N LEU A 165 14.07 21.87 16.66
CA LEU A 165 14.89 21.35 17.75
C LEU A 165 15.51 22.46 18.59
N ALA A 166 16.07 23.51 17.97
CA ALA A 166 16.65 24.64 18.66
C ALA A 166 15.60 25.41 19.47
N ALA A 167 14.39 25.56 18.94
CA ALA A 167 13.30 26.30 19.56
C ALA A 167 12.59 25.52 20.69
N LEU A 168 12.24 24.26 20.45
CA LEU A 168 11.36 23.49 21.31
C LEU A 168 11.99 22.22 21.90
N GLY A 169 13.18 21.81 21.44
CA GLY A 169 13.81 20.54 21.78
C GLY A 169 14.48 20.49 23.15
N LYS A 170 14.68 21.62 23.83
CA LYS A 170 15.39 21.68 25.11
C LYS A 170 14.67 20.82 26.16
N PRO A 171 15.41 19.98 26.92
CA PRO A 171 14.80 19.19 27.97
C PRO A 171 14.33 20.11 29.13
N THR A 172 13.06 19.99 29.51
CA THR A 172 12.42 20.85 30.51
C THR A 172 12.74 20.39 31.95
N SER A 173 13.21 19.14 32.14
CA SER A 173 13.57 18.55 33.41
C SER A 173 14.58 17.42 33.24
N LYS A 174 15.54 17.29 34.16
CA LYS A 174 16.55 16.21 34.14
C LYS A 174 15.99 14.80 34.39
N ASN A 175 14.76 14.67 34.87
CA ASN A 175 14.19 13.40 35.36
C ASN A 175 12.94 12.90 34.62
N PHE A 176 12.54 13.49 33.49
CA PHE A 176 11.38 13.00 32.77
C PHE A 176 11.79 11.87 31.84
N GLN A 177 11.82 10.65 32.37
CA GLN A 177 11.79 9.43 31.57
C GLN A 177 10.34 9.20 31.15
N GLY A 178 10.06 9.02 29.84
CA GLY A 178 8.74 8.73 29.36
C GLY A 178 8.11 7.53 30.10
N PHE A 179 6.80 7.50 30.16
CA PHE A 179 6.01 6.48 30.90
C PHE A 179 6.25 5.06 30.40
N LEU A 180 6.72 4.90 29.16
CA LEU A 180 7.05 3.62 28.53
C LEU A 180 8.53 3.25 28.73
N ASN A 181 8.98 3.08 29.97
CA ASN A 181 10.21 2.36 30.26
C ASN A 181 9.98 0.86 30.11
N PHE A 182 9.74 0.40 28.88
CA PHE A 182 9.75 -1.03 28.61
C PHE A 182 11.19 -1.53 28.77
N SER A 183 11.44 -2.30 29.80
CA SER A 183 12.77 -2.85 30.07
C SER A 183 13.10 -3.92 29.04
N PHE A 184 13.59 -3.50 27.85
CA PHE A 184 14.14 -4.41 26.84
C PHE A 184 15.27 -5.27 27.39
N GLU A 185 15.89 -4.84 28.47
CA GLU A 185 17.00 -5.54 29.13
C GLU A 185 16.60 -6.96 29.56
N SER A 186 15.38 -7.15 30.08
CA SER A 186 14.87 -8.47 30.43
C SER A 186 14.65 -9.37 29.18
N LEU A 187 14.08 -8.82 28.10
CA LEU A 187 13.89 -9.54 26.85
C LEU A 187 15.22 -9.92 26.18
N VAL A 188 16.15 -8.96 26.11
CA VAL A 188 17.49 -9.19 25.55
C VAL A 188 18.25 -10.24 26.36
N ASN A 189 18.22 -10.13 27.69
CA ASN A 189 18.87 -11.11 28.57
C ASN A 189 18.29 -12.52 28.40
N LYS A 190 16.96 -12.65 28.29
CA LYS A 190 16.30 -13.94 28.01
C LYS A 190 16.69 -14.49 26.64
N SER A 191 16.73 -13.61 25.61
CA SER A 191 17.11 -14.01 24.25
C SER A 191 18.54 -14.48 24.15
N ILE A 192 19.47 -13.84 24.87
CA ILE A 192 20.89 -14.25 24.92
C ILE A 192 21.04 -15.54 25.73
N LYS A 193 20.31 -15.66 26.86
CA LYS A 193 20.41 -16.83 27.72
C LYS A 193 19.80 -18.11 27.14
N TYR A 194 18.68 -17.96 26.41
CA TYR A 194 17.91 -19.07 25.83
C TYR A 194 17.67 -18.92 24.33
N PRO A 195 18.72 -18.75 23.49
CA PRO A 195 18.57 -18.33 22.08
C PRO A 195 17.75 -19.34 21.25
N ARG A 196 17.90 -20.64 21.51
CA ARG A 196 17.17 -21.69 20.78
C ARG A 196 15.67 -21.67 21.11
N ILE A 197 15.29 -21.48 22.38
CA ILE A 197 13.90 -21.46 22.82
C ILE A 197 13.21 -20.20 22.23
N VAL A 198 13.86 -19.04 22.34
CA VAL A 198 13.32 -17.79 21.79
C VAL A 198 13.19 -17.88 20.28
N LEU A 199 14.19 -18.41 19.58
CA LEU A 199 14.13 -18.57 18.12
C LEU A 199 13.01 -19.53 17.69
N THR A 200 12.91 -20.72 18.32
CA THR A 200 11.88 -21.70 17.96
C THR A 200 10.49 -21.20 18.26
N SER A 201 10.27 -20.58 19.43
CA SER A 201 8.97 -20.00 19.77
C SER A 201 8.56 -18.86 18.82
N SER A 202 9.50 -17.96 18.49
CA SER A 202 9.25 -16.89 17.53
C SER A 202 8.92 -17.43 16.13
N LEU A 203 9.68 -18.42 15.64
CA LEU A 203 9.41 -19.06 14.35
C LEU A 203 8.07 -19.79 14.34
N THR A 204 7.68 -20.43 15.45
CA THR A 204 6.37 -21.08 15.57
C THR A 204 5.22 -20.06 15.49
N VAL A 205 5.34 -18.94 16.21
CA VAL A 205 4.35 -17.86 16.15
C VAL A 205 4.27 -17.26 14.74
N VAL A 206 5.41 -16.98 14.11
CA VAL A 206 5.47 -16.49 12.73
C VAL A 206 4.84 -17.48 11.77
N ALA A 207 5.19 -18.77 11.84
CA ALA A 207 4.61 -19.79 10.97
C ALA A 207 3.09 -19.93 11.16
N PHE A 208 2.61 -19.86 12.41
CA PHE A 208 1.19 -19.86 12.73
C PHE A 208 0.47 -18.66 12.11
N LEU A 209 1.00 -17.45 12.27
CA LEU A 209 0.42 -16.26 11.66
C LEU A 209 0.46 -16.34 10.13
N MET A 210 1.59 -16.75 9.54
CA MET A 210 1.73 -16.90 8.09
C MET A 210 0.77 -17.95 7.50
N SER A 211 0.30 -18.92 8.29
CA SER A 211 -0.71 -19.87 7.80
C SER A 211 -2.01 -19.19 7.35
N ALA A 212 -2.31 -17.99 7.88
CA ALA A 212 -3.45 -17.18 7.45
C ALA A 212 -3.37 -16.75 5.98
N LEU A 213 -2.17 -16.69 5.41
CA LEU A 213 -1.99 -16.37 3.99
C LEU A 213 -2.60 -17.45 3.06
N MET A 214 -2.90 -18.65 3.56
CA MET A 214 -3.62 -19.68 2.80
C MET A 214 -5.07 -19.27 2.47
N TRP A 215 -5.66 -18.35 3.24
CA TRP A 215 -6.99 -17.77 2.98
C TRP A 215 -6.94 -16.49 2.14
N PHE A 216 -5.75 -16.14 1.68
CA PHE A 216 -5.55 -14.91 0.95
C PHE A 216 -6.11 -15.00 -0.47
N GLN A 217 -7.04 -14.11 -0.79
CA GLN A 217 -7.61 -13.98 -2.12
C GLN A 217 -7.47 -12.55 -2.61
N VAL A 218 -7.13 -12.42 -3.89
CA VAL A 218 -6.92 -11.12 -4.53
C VAL A 218 -8.04 -10.85 -5.52
N THR A 219 -8.63 -9.67 -5.43
CA THR A 219 -9.69 -9.20 -6.32
C THR A 219 -9.29 -7.90 -7.00
N PRO A 220 -9.81 -7.61 -8.20
CA PRO A 220 -9.63 -6.29 -8.82
C PRO A 220 -10.41 -5.20 -8.09
N SER A 221 -11.60 -5.52 -7.56
CA SER A 221 -12.48 -4.64 -6.80
C SER A 221 -13.57 -5.47 -6.11
N SER A 222 -14.02 -5.04 -4.95
CA SER A 222 -15.05 -5.74 -4.18
C SER A 222 -16.31 -4.90 -4.03
N LEU A 223 -17.42 -5.37 -4.62
CA LEU A 223 -18.74 -4.81 -4.39
C LEU A 223 -19.30 -5.18 -3.02
N SER A 224 -18.81 -6.25 -2.40
CA SER A 224 -19.20 -6.68 -1.06
C SER A 224 -18.69 -5.75 0.05
N ALA A 225 -17.81 -4.80 -0.27
CA ALA A 225 -17.36 -3.77 0.68
C ALA A 225 -18.37 -2.63 0.87
N ILE A 226 -19.46 -2.59 0.10
CA ILE A 226 -20.51 -1.56 0.23
C ILE A 226 -21.39 -1.91 1.43
N PRO A 227 -21.56 -1.00 2.42
CA PRO A 227 -22.36 -1.28 3.61
C PRO A 227 -23.83 -1.58 3.30
N ASP A 228 -24.36 -2.68 3.84
CA ASP A 228 -25.71 -3.18 3.55
C ASP A 228 -26.86 -2.25 3.99
N HIS A 229 -26.60 -1.31 4.88
CA HIS A 229 -27.62 -0.37 5.36
C HIS A 229 -27.99 0.72 4.34
N LEU A 230 -27.16 0.94 3.32
CA LEU A 230 -27.37 1.94 2.27
C LEU A 230 -28.54 1.56 1.36
N GLU A 231 -29.25 2.58 0.87
CA GLU A 231 -30.37 2.38 -0.04
C GLU A 231 -29.88 1.77 -1.36
N SER A 232 -28.78 2.26 -1.91
CA SER A 232 -28.14 1.71 -3.10
C SER A 232 -27.68 0.26 -2.92
N ALA A 233 -27.15 -0.11 -1.74
CA ALA A 233 -26.76 -1.48 -1.44
C ALA A 233 -27.99 -2.41 -1.34
N LYS A 234 -29.08 -1.97 -0.71
CA LYS A 234 -30.33 -2.72 -0.63
C LYS A 234 -30.93 -2.96 -2.02
N ALA A 235 -30.96 -1.93 -2.87
CA ALA A 235 -31.40 -2.04 -4.24
C ALA A 235 -30.51 -3.01 -5.04
N LEU A 236 -29.20 -2.90 -4.88
CA LEU A 236 -28.20 -3.78 -5.48
C LEU A 236 -28.43 -5.24 -5.06
N ASN A 237 -28.53 -5.50 -3.76
CA ASN A 237 -28.77 -6.83 -3.20
C ASN A 237 -30.12 -7.42 -3.65
N SER A 238 -31.15 -6.58 -3.80
CA SER A 238 -32.45 -7.02 -4.33
C SER A 238 -32.39 -7.47 -5.79
N VAL A 239 -31.55 -6.83 -6.61
CA VAL A 239 -31.33 -7.24 -8.01
C VAL A 239 -30.44 -8.48 -8.06
N THR A 240 -29.30 -8.44 -7.39
CA THR A 240 -28.27 -9.50 -7.48
C THR A 240 -28.75 -10.83 -6.88
N SER A 241 -29.60 -10.80 -5.86
CA SER A 241 -30.19 -12.01 -5.28
C SER A 241 -31.16 -12.74 -6.24
N LYS A 242 -31.73 -12.03 -7.23
CA LYS A 242 -32.68 -12.59 -8.18
C LYS A 242 -32.04 -13.00 -9.50
N VAL A 243 -31.03 -12.26 -9.95
CA VAL A 243 -30.46 -12.44 -11.31
C VAL A 243 -28.96 -12.74 -11.32
N GLY A 244 -28.32 -12.77 -10.15
CA GLY A 244 -26.88 -13.00 -10.00
C GLY A 244 -26.07 -11.70 -9.93
N VAL A 245 -24.94 -11.77 -9.24
CA VAL A 245 -24.07 -10.59 -8.96
C VAL A 245 -23.40 -10.06 -10.24
N GLY A 246 -23.10 -10.93 -11.20
CA GLY A 246 -22.41 -10.54 -12.43
C GLY A 246 -23.23 -9.66 -13.38
N VAL A 247 -24.55 -9.58 -13.18
CA VAL A 247 -25.44 -8.77 -14.04
C VAL A 247 -25.17 -7.26 -13.91
N ILE A 248 -24.65 -6.82 -12.81
CA ILE A 248 -24.35 -5.39 -12.58
C ILE A 248 -23.01 -4.95 -13.15
N THR A 249 -22.15 -5.89 -13.53
CA THR A 249 -20.82 -5.65 -14.09
C THR A 249 -20.65 -6.37 -15.42
N PRO A 250 -21.33 -5.92 -16.51
CA PRO A 250 -21.22 -6.59 -17.80
C PRO A 250 -19.82 -6.45 -18.40
N SER A 251 -19.41 -7.48 -19.14
CA SER A 251 -18.36 -7.35 -20.13
C SER A 251 -18.91 -6.66 -21.37
N GLU A 252 -18.13 -5.79 -21.98
CA GLU A 252 -18.51 -5.03 -23.16
C GLU A 252 -17.60 -5.37 -24.33
N ILE A 253 -18.18 -5.87 -25.42
CA ILE A 253 -17.45 -6.17 -26.66
C ILE A 253 -17.77 -5.07 -27.66
N VAL A 254 -16.75 -4.31 -28.07
CA VAL A 254 -16.87 -3.33 -29.16
C VAL A 254 -16.17 -3.88 -30.40
N ILE A 255 -16.89 -3.85 -31.53
CA ILE A 255 -16.40 -4.33 -32.81
C ILE A 255 -16.29 -3.13 -33.76
N ASP A 256 -15.09 -2.81 -34.21
CA ASP A 256 -14.82 -1.81 -35.24
C ASP A 256 -14.75 -2.51 -36.61
N LEU A 257 -15.69 -2.26 -37.46
CA LEU A 257 -15.75 -2.79 -38.81
C LEU A 257 -14.80 -2.10 -39.81
N GLY A 258 -14.10 -1.05 -39.34
CA GLY A 258 -13.20 -0.20 -40.17
C GLY A 258 -13.93 0.78 -41.07
N LYS A 259 -15.13 0.46 -41.52
CA LYS A 259 -16.04 1.31 -42.30
C LYS A 259 -17.49 1.03 -41.94
N SER A 260 -18.37 1.97 -42.27
CA SER A 260 -19.83 1.74 -42.13
C SER A 260 -20.24 0.49 -42.92
N ASN A 261 -20.88 -0.44 -42.23
CA ASN A 261 -21.40 -1.64 -42.85
C ASN A 261 -22.64 -2.12 -42.08
N THR A 262 -23.80 -1.91 -42.69
CA THR A 262 -25.11 -2.34 -42.19
C THR A 262 -25.69 -3.51 -43.00
N ALA A 263 -24.84 -4.19 -43.79
CA ALA A 263 -25.25 -5.29 -44.61
C ALA A 263 -25.77 -6.46 -43.73
N LYS A 264 -26.67 -7.24 -44.29
CA LYS A 264 -27.37 -8.33 -43.60
C LYS A 264 -26.41 -9.39 -43.05
N ASP A 265 -25.30 -9.65 -43.74
CA ASP A 265 -24.25 -10.57 -43.32
C ASP A 265 -23.58 -10.14 -42.01
N VAL A 266 -23.40 -8.83 -41.80
CA VAL A 266 -22.85 -8.28 -40.55
C VAL A 266 -23.88 -8.38 -39.42
N VAL A 267 -25.15 -8.11 -39.72
CA VAL A 267 -26.23 -8.26 -38.74
C VAL A 267 -26.33 -9.75 -38.30
N ASP A 268 -26.35 -10.67 -39.26
CA ASP A 268 -26.42 -12.10 -38.98
C ASP A 268 -25.19 -12.59 -38.19
N ALA A 269 -23.97 -12.18 -38.59
CA ALA A 269 -22.74 -12.50 -37.87
C ALA A 269 -22.76 -12.01 -36.42
N ARG A 270 -23.30 -10.81 -36.16
CA ARG A 270 -23.43 -10.28 -34.80
C ARG A 270 -24.39 -11.10 -33.94
N PHE A 271 -25.55 -11.49 -34.49
CA PHE A 271 -26.53 -12.31 -33.78
C PHE A 271 -26.00 -13.74 -33.53
N ASP A 272 -25.32 -14.34 -34.49
CA ASP A 272 -24.69 -15.66 -34.32
C ASP A 272 -23.56 -15.60 -33.27
N PHE A 273 -22.75 -14.58 -33.29
CA PHE A 273 -21.69 -14.35 -32.29
C PHE A 273 -22.28 -14.18 -30.87
N ALA A 274 -23.31 -13.35 -30.74
CA ALA A 274 -24.01 -13.16 -29.46
C ALA A 274 -24.68 -14.46 -28.96
N LYS A 275 -25.31 -15.22 -29.84
CA LYS A 275 -25.92 -16.51 -29.53
C LYS A 275 -24.89 -17.55 -29.09
N LYS A 276 -23.71 -17.56 -29.72
CA LYS A 276 -22.61 -18.44 -29.37
C LYS A 276 -22.08 -18.13 -27.97
N ILE A 277 -21.90 -16.84 -27.62
CA ILE A 277 -21.52 -16.44 -26.27
C ILE A 277 -22.61 -16.78 -25.26
N ALA A 278 -23.89 -16.57 -25.59
CA ALA A 278 -25.03 -16.88 -24.72
C ALA A 278 -25.16 -18.37 -24.41
N SER A 279 -24.55 -19.25 -25.19
CA SER A 279 -24.55 -20.71 -24.93
C SER A 279 -23.54 -21.11 -23.82
N ASN A 280 -22.68 -20.21 -23.36
CA ASN A 280 -21.78 -20.50 -22.27
C ASN A 280 -22.56 -20.49 -20.94
N LYS A 281 -22.37 -21.52 -20.12
CA LYS A 281 -23.07 -21.70 -18.82
C LYS A 281 -22.83 -20.59 -17.81
N GLU A 282 -21.73 -19.85 -17.95
CA GLU A 282 -21.37 -18.73 -17.07
C GLU A 282 -22.03 -17.40 -17.49
N VAL A 283 -22.75 -17.40 -18.62
CA VAL A 283 -23.45 -16.23 -19.16
C VAL A 283 -24.92 -16.27 -18.73
N PHE A 284 -25.34 -15.22 -18.02
CA PHE A 284 -26.76 -15.02 -17.71
C PHE A 284 -27.54 -14.58 -18.94
N THR A 285 -27.04 -13.55 -19.64
CA THR A 285 -27.65 -13.06 -20.88
C THR A 285 -26.67 -12.27 -21.73
N VAL A 286 -26.98 -12.10 -23.00
CA VAL A 286 -26.24 -11.23 -23.93
C VAL A 286 -27.22 -10.23 -24.51
N ALA A 287 -26.89 -8.94 -24.36
CA ALA A 287 -27.69 -7.87 -24.96
C ALA A 287 -26.98 -7.33 -26.21
N ASN A 288 -27.69 -7.36 -27.31
CA ASN A 288 -27.31 -6.80 -28.59
C ASN A 288 -28.56 -6.28 -29.33
N GLY A 289 -28.38 -5.47 -30.37
CA GLY A 289 -29.52 -4.91 -31.11
C GLY A 289 -29.07 -4.18 -32.37
N GLU A 290 -30.02 -3.75 -33.20
CA GLU A 290 -29.75 -3.13 -34.50
C GLU A 290 -29.64 -1.60 -34.44
N LYS A 291 -29.95 -0.97 -33.29
CA LYS A 291 -29.99 0.47 -33.10
C LYS A 291 -29.17 0.86 -31.86
N TRP A 292 -29.04 2.13 -31.65
CA TRP A 292 -28.48 2.66 -30.39
C TRP A 292 -29.13 1.98 -29.17
N PRO A 293 -28.34 1.55 -28.16
CA PRO A 293 -26.91 1.77 -27.95
C PRO A 293 -25.97 0.71 -28.54
N TYR A 294 -26.49 -0.25 -29.34
CA TYR A 294 -25.73 -1.39 -29.85
C TYR A 294 -25.02 -1.14 -31.17
N VAL A 295 -25.50 -0.15 -31.93
CA VAL A 295 -24.91 0.29 -33.20
C VAL A 295 -24.79 1.80 -33.14
N ASP A 296 -23.61 2.32 -33.47
CA ASP A 296 -23.38 3.75 -33.51
C ASP A 296 -24.08 4.42 -34.71
N SER A 297 -24.14 5.75 -34.72
CA SER A 297 -24.82 6.52 -35.78
C SER A 297 -24.20 6.34 -37.18
N THR A 298 -22.92 5.90 -37.23
CA THR A 298 -22.22 5.66 -38.51
C THR A 298 -22.38 4.25 -39.03
N GLY A 299 -22.86 3.29 -38.21
CA GLY A 299 -22.91 1.85 -38.52
C GLY A 299 -21.54 1.18 -38.60
N ARG A 300 -20.49 1.85 -38.10
CA ARG A 300 -19.11 1.33 -38.07
C ARG A 300 -18.83 0.54 -36.80
N TYR A 301 -19.33 1.00 -35.66
CA TYR A 301 -19.06 0.39 -34.37
C TYR A 301 -20.27 -0.37 -33.87
N LEU A 302 -20.04 -1.64 -33.52
CA LEU A 302 -21.05 -2.52 -32.91
C LEU A 302 -20.68 -2.76 -31.45
N ARG A 303 -21.69 -2.81 -30.58
CA ARG A 303 -21.54 -3.06 -29.15
C ARG A 303 -22.39 -4.25 -28.72
N ILE A 304 -21.81 -5.13 -27.93
CA ILE A 304 -22.48 -6.28 -27.33
C ILE A 304 -22.16 -6.28 -25.83
N TYR A 305 -23.18 -6.40 -24.99
CA TYR A 305 -23.01 -6.56 -23.56
C TYR A 305 -23.20 -8.04 -23.19
N VAL A 306 -22.24 -8.56 -22.44
CA VAL A 306 -22.26 -9.92 -21.91
C VAL A 306 -22.40 -9.85 -20.40
N PHE A 307 -23.52 -10.30 -19.88
CA PHE A 307 -23.82 -10.34 -18.45
C PHE A 307 -23.47 -11.73 -17.92
N GLY A 308 -22.49 -11.82 -17.04
CA GLY A 308 -22.12 -13.07 -16.37
C GLY A 308 -23.07 -13.38 -15.20
N SER A 309 -22.97 -14.60 -14.66
CA SER A 309 -23.74 -15.03 -13.48
C SER A 309 -22.99 -14.79 -12.17
N HIS A 310 -21.66 -14.67 -12.22
CA HIS A 310 -20.78 -14.65 -11.05
C HIS A 310 -20.15 -13.28 -10.80
N ASN A 311 -19.60 -13.12 -9.59
CA ASN A 311 -18.95 -11.88 -9.16
C ASN A 311 -17.69 -11.58 -9.99
N LEU A 312 -17.37 -10.30 -10.12
CA LEU A 312 -16.22 -9.74 -10.85
C LEU A 312 -14.89 -10.43 -10.54
N GLY A 313 -14.61 -10.76 -9.28
CA GLY A 313 -13.36 -11.40 -8.86
C GLY A 313 -13.34 -12.93 -8.94
N SER A 314 -14.46 -13.57 -9.36
CA SER A 314 -14.57 -15.02 -9.36
C SER A 314 -13.74 -15.69 -10.45
N THR A 315 -13.41 -16.97 -10.25
CA THR A 315 -12.69 -17.79 -11.24
C THR A 315 -13.53 -17.97 -12.49
N GLU A 316 -14.85 -18.11 -12.35
CA GLU A 316 -15.82 -18.30 -13.42
C GLU A 316 -15.87 -17.06 -14.33
N THR A 317 -15.91 -15.87 -13.75
CA THR A 317 -15.86 -14.61 -14.53
C THR A 317 -14.54 -14.47 -15.27
N ARG A 318 -13.42 -14.83 -14.62
CA ARG A 318 -12.11 -14.85 -15.26
C ARG A 318 -12.06 -15.82 -16.45
N GLN A 319 -12.62 -17.01 -16.28
CA GLN A 319 -12.69 -17.99 -17.35
C GLN A 319 -13.57 -17.49 -18.50
N LEU A 320 -14.72 -16.87 -18.22
CA LEU A 320 -15.61 -16.30 -19.25
C LEU A 320 -14.88 -15.23 -20.08
N VAL A 321 -14.17 -14.31 -19.46
CA VAL A 321 -13.38 -13.27 -20.17
C VAL A 321 -12.28 -13.91 -21.02
N SER A 322 -11.59 -14.92 -20.48
CA SER A 322 -10.60 -15.69 -21.23
C SER A 322 -11.22 -16.39 -22.44
N ASP A 323 -12.35 -17.06 -22.27
CA ASP A 323 -13.06 -17.74 -23.37
C ASP A 323 -13.51 -16.75 -24.45
N ILE A 324 -13.97 -15.54 -24.05
CA ILE A 324 -14.32 -14.49 -25.01
C ILE A 324 -13.08 -14.11 -25.86
N ARG A 325 -11.93 -13.89 -25.24
CA ARG A 325 -10.69 -13.46 -25.91
C ARG A 325 -10.07 -14.55 -26.78
N THR A 326 -10.02 -15.79 -26.26
CA THR A 326 -9.22 -16.86 -26.88
C THR A 326 -10.04 -17.81 -27.76
N LYS A 327 -11.35 -17.84 -27.56
CA LYS A 327 -12.24 -18.77 -28.29
C LYS A 327 -13.28 -18.03 -29.13
N TYR A 328 -14.12 -17.23 -28.50
CA TYR A 328 -15.29 -16.66 -29.22
C TYR A 328 -14.88 -15.57 -30.22
N ILE A 329 -13.98 -14.65 -29.87
CA ILE A 329 -13.50 -13.61 -30.80
C ILE A 329 -12.76 -14.20 -32.00
N PRO A 330 -11.79 -15.13 -31.86
CA PRO A 330 -11.13 -15.75 -33.02
C PRO A 330 -12.05 -16.54 -33.94
N GLU A 331 -13.13 -17.11 -33.39
CA GLU A 331 -14.11 -17.88 -34.14
C GLU A 331 -15.25 -17.02 -34.69
N ALA A 332 -15.21 -15.71 -34.50
CA ALA A 332 -16.26 -14.79 -34.94
C ALA A 332 -16.20 -14.59 -36.47
N ASN A 333 -17.34 -14.76 -37.13
CA ASN A 333 -17.41 -14.65 -38.59
C ASN A 333 -17.75 -13.24 -39.07
N PHE A 334 -16.87 -12.26 -38.77
CA PHE A 334 -17.02 -10.87 -39.20
C PHE A 334 -16.15 -10.58 -40.44
N PRO A 335 -16.45 -9.51 -41.20
CA PRO A 335 -15.65 -9.10 -42.35
C PRO A 335 -14.16 -8.95 -42.01
N LYS A 336 -13.30 -9.34 -42.96
CA LYS A 336 -11.84 -9.24 -42.81
C LYS A 336 -11.44 -7.80 -42.49
N GLY A 337 -10.59 -7.63 -41.45
CA GLY A 337 -10.13 -6.32 -40.95
C GLY A 337 -10.95 -5.75 -39.81
N SER A 338 -12.03 -6.41 -39.38
CA SER A 338 -12.74 -6.03 -38.14
C SER A 338 -11.85 -6.19 -36.93
N LYS A 339 -11.89 -5.22 -36.01
CA LYS A 339 -11.13 -5.23 -34.76
C LYS A 339 -12.08 -5.39 -33.57
N PHE A 340 -11.68 -6.22 -32.62
CA PHE A 340 -12.46 -6.50 -31.42
C PHE A 340 -11.75 -5.92 -30.21
N TYR A 341 -12.52 -5.24 -29.36
CA TYR A 341 -12.08 -4.69 -28.09
C TYR A 341 -13.00 -5.24 -27.02
N LEU A 342 -12.42 -5.91 -26.03
CA LEU A 342 -13.14 -6.41 -24.87
C LEU A 342 -12.85 -5.50 -23.67
N GLY A 343 -13.89 -4.86 -23.16
CA GLY A 343 -13.89 -3.96 -22.03
C GLY A 343 -14.95 -4.35 -20.99
N GLY A 344 -15.37 -3.35 -20.22
CA GLY A 344 -16.25 -3.56 -19.08
C GLY A 344 -15.49 -3.96 -17.81
N ALA A 345 -16.17 -3.89 -16.66
CA ALA A 345 -15.52 -4.12 -15.36
C ALA A 345 -14.80 -5.49 -15.24
N PRO A 346 -15.35 -6.63 -15.75
CA PRO A 346 -14.65 -7.91 -15.70
C PRO A 346 -13.32 -7.92 -16.45
N ALA A 347 -13.32 -7.42 -17.70
CA ALA A 347 -12.10 -7.40 -18.52
C ALA A 347 -11.06 -6.45 -17.95
N GLN A 348 -11.46 -5.23 -17.55
CA GLN A 348 -10.59 -4.26 -16.92
C GLN A 348 -10.01 -4.78 -15.60
N GLY A 349 -10.82 -5.47 -14.79
CA GLY A 349 -10.37 -6.07 -13.54
C GLY A 349 -9.30 -7.13 -13.75
N ILE A 350 -9.47 -8.00 -14.74
CA ILE A 350 -8.48 -9.03 -15.09
C ILE A 350 -7.20 -8.37 -15.61
N ASP A 351 -7.31 -7.39 -16.53
CA ASP A 351 -6.17 -6.66 -17.06
C ASP A 351 -5.39 -5.94 -15.95
N LEU A 352 -6.09 -5.41 -14.94
CA LEU A 352 -5.46 -4.83 -13.74
C LEU A 352 -4.69 -5.89 -12.94
N LEU A 353 -5.31 -7.05 -12.66
CA LEU A 353 -4.65 -8.13 -11.95
C LEU A 353 -3.41 -8.63 -12.69
N ASP A 354 -3.52 -8.84 -14.00
CA ASP A 354 -2.42 -9.30 -14.84
C ASP A 354 -1.30 -8.25 -14.92
N ALA A 355 -1.63 -6.97 -15.05
CA ALA A 355 -0.66 -5.88 -15.05
C ALA A 355 0.12 -5.81 -13.73
N ILE A 356 -0.58 -5.96 -12.60
CA ILE A 356 0.04 -6.00 -11.27
C ILE A 356 0.91 -7.26 -11.12
N ALA A 357 0.35 -8.45 -11.41
CA ALA A 357 1.06 -9.72 -11.26
C ALA A 357 2.35 -9.77 -12.11
N ASN A 358 2.29 -9.28 -13.34
CA ASN A 358 3.44 -9.22 -14.24
C ASN A 358 4.50 -8.19 -13.80
N SER A 359 4.10 -7.15 -13.08
CA SER A 359 5.02 -6.11 -12.58
C SER A 359 5.67 -6.49 -11.25
N LEU A 360 5.01 -7.31 -10.42
CA LEU A 360 5.48 -7.68 -9.07
C LEU A 360 6.90 -8.25 -9.03
N PRO A 361 7.31 -9.22 -9.88
CA PRO A 361 8.65 -9.78 -9.82
C PRO A 361 9.74 -8.72 -10.03
N LEU A 362 9.51 -7.80 -10.98
CA LEU A 362 10.43 -6.69 -11.26
C LEU A 362 10.52 -5.73 -10.06
N ILE A 363 9.38 -5.33 -9.51
CA ILE A 363 9.29 -4.42 -8.36
C ILE A 363 10.02 -5.01 -7.17
N ILE A 364 9.69 -6.25 -6.80
CA ILE A 364 10.31 -6.95 -5.67
C ILE A 364 11.82 -7.06 -5.88
N THR A 365 12.26 -7.48 -7.08
CA THR A 365 13.69 -7.62 -7.40
C THR A 365 14.43 -6.29 -7.26
N LEU A 366 13.87 -5.20 -7.78
CA LEU A 366 14.49 -3.87 -7.71
C LEU A 366 14.57 -3.36 -6.28
N ILE A 367 13.49 -3.49 -5.51
CA ILE A 367 13.47 -3.09 -4.10
C ILE A 367 14.54 -3.88 -3.31
N LEU A 368 14.57 -5.20 -3.46
CA LEU A 368 15.53 -6.06 -2.77
C LEU A 368 16.97 -5.75 -3.17
N LEU A 369 17.22 -5.54 -4.47
CA LEU A 369 18.56 -5.23 -4.99
C LEU A 369 19.07 -3.89 -4.46
N VAL A 370 18.26 -2.82 -4.57
CA VAL A 370 18.65 -1.49 -4.09
C VAL A 370 18.88 -1.52 -2.59
N THR A 371 17.98 -2.16 -1.85
CA THR A 371 18.13 -2.32 -0.39
C THR A 371 19.37 -3.12 -0.04
N PHE A 372 19.65 -4.21 -0.74
CA PHE A 372 20.86 -5.00 -0.54
C PHE A 372 22.13 -4.15 -0.71
N VAL A 373 22.19 -3.33 -1.76
CA VAL A 373 23.34 -2.44 -2.03
C VAL A 373 23.49 -1.40 -0.90
N ILE A 374 22.37 -0.80 -0.44
CA ILE A 374 22.40 0.18 0.66
C ILE A 374 22.90 -0.47 1.95
N LEU A 375 22.32 -1.64 2.32
CA LEU A 375 22.70 -2.38 3.52
C LEU A 375 24.13 -2.87 3.47
N LEU A 376 24.58 -3.37 2.30
CA LEU A 376 25.94 -3.80 2.10
C LEU A 376 26.95 -2.66 2.32
N ARG A 377 26.64 -1.46 1.83
CA ARG A 377 27.46 -0.26 2.07
C ARG A 377 27.44 0.18 3.52
N THR A 378 26.27 0.11 4.16
CA THR A 378 26.08 0.54 5.57
C THR A 378 26.75 -0.44 6.53
N PHE A 379 26.50 -1.72 6.38
CA PHE A 379 27.00 -2.77 7.30
C PHE A 379 28.36 -3.33 6.90
N ARG A 380 28.82 -3.10 5.68
CA ARG A 380 30.06 -3.70 5.14
C ARG A 380 30.13 -5.21 5.38
N SER A 381 28.98 -5.88 5.32
CA SER A 381 28.82 -7.31 5.57
C SER A 381 27.65 -7.86 4.74
N ILE A 382 27.97 -8.83 3.87
CA ILE A 382 26.98 -9.53 3.04
C ILE A 382 25.98 -10.29 3.92
N VAL A 383 26.49 -10.96 4.95
CA VAL A 383 25.64 -11.78 5.86
C VAL A 383 24.62 -10.94 6.59
N LEU A 384 25.04 -9.76 7.11
CA LEU A 384 24.10 -8.86 7.78
C LEU A 384 23.08 -8.28 6.82
N ALA A 385 23.48 -7.93 5.58
CA ALA A 385 22.56 -7.41 4.58
C ALA A 385 21.50 -8.44 4.17
N ILE A 386 21.90 -9.70 3.92
CA ILE A 386 20.97 -10.79 3.59
C ILE A 386 20.02 -11.07 4.74
N LYS A 387 20.55 -11.15 5.97
CA LYS A 387 19.75 -11.41 7.18
C LYS A 387 18.69 -10.33 7.38
N ALA A 388 19.04 -9.07 7.19
CA ALA A 388 18.16 -7.93 7.27
C ALA A 388 17.01 -8.05 6.25
N ILE A 389 17.31 -8.34 5.00
CA ILE A 389 16.31 -8.53 3.96
C ILE A 389 15.34 -9.67 4.30
N ILE A 390 15.86 -10.82 4.77
CA ILE A 390 15.02 -11.95 5.15
C ILE A 390 14.08 -11.59 6.31
N LEU A 391 14.59 -10.89 7.33
CA LEU A 391 13.75 -10.43 8.45
C LEU A 391 12.69 -9.44 8.00
N GLY A 392 13.04 -8.50 7.13
CA GLY A 392 12.10 -7.55 6.53
C GLY A 392 10.99 -8.26 5.75
N LEU A 393 11.33 -9.24 4.91
CA LEU A 393 10.35 -10.05 4.17
C LEU A 393 9.42 -10.85 5.10
N ILE A 394 9.95 -11.44 6.16
CA ILE A 394 9.15 -12.13 7.17
C ILE A 394 8.20 -11.16 7.87
N SER A 395 8.68 -9.97 8.24
CA SER A 395 7.85 -8.93 8.86
C SER A 395 6.68 -8.52 7.97
N ILE A 396 6.93 -8.32 6.68
CA ILE A 396 5.89 -7.99 5.69
C ILE A 396 4.91 -9.15 5.54
N ALA A 397 5.38 -10.39 5.43
CA ALA A 397 4.51 -11.55 5.32
C ALA A 397 3.60 -11.71 6.56
N VAL A 398 4.13 -11.46 7.76
CA VAL A 398 3.33 -11.43 9.00
C VAL A 398 2.31 -10.29 8.97
N SER A 399 2.70 -9.10 8.49
CA SER A 399 1.77 -7.96 8.37
C SER A 399 0.61 -8.27 7.42
N PHE A 400 0.88 -8.90 6.27
CA PHE A 400 -0.17 -9.40 5.37
C PHE A 400 -1.03 -10.47 6.02
N ALA A 401 -0.43 -11.40 6.76
CA ALA A 401 -1.17 -12.44 7.47
C ALA A 401 -2.14 -11.85 8.50
N VAL A 402 -1.68 -10.87 9.28
CA VAL A 402 -2.53 -10.12 10.23
C VAL A 402 -3.64 -9.39 9.51
N LEU A 403 -3.35 -8.73 8.39
CA LEU A 403 -4.35 -8.04 7.57
C LEU A 403 -5.45 -9.02 7.09
N VAL A 404 -5.04 -10.18 6.58
CA VAL A 404 -5.97 -11.25 6.16
C VAL A 404 -6.85 -11.70 7.34
N LEU A 405 -6.27 -11.91 8.52
CA LEU A 405 -7.04 -12.30 9.71
C LEU A 405 -8.04 -11.21 10.14
N VAL A 406 -7.62 -9.95 10.14
CA VAL A 406 -8.49 -8.81 10.50
C VAL A 406 -9.71 -8.77 9.60
N PHE A 407 -9.53 -8.84 8.28
CA PHE A 407 -10.64 -8.81 7.34
C PHE A 407 -11.45 -10.10 7.32
N LYS A 408 -10.81 -11.26 7.39
CA LYS A 408 -11.50 -12.57 7.42
C LYS A 408 -12.46 -12.71 8.58
N PHE A 409 -12.07 -12.23 9.78
CA PHE A 409 -12.88 -12.31 10.98
C PHE A 409 -13.65 -11.02 11.30
N GLY A 410 -13.52 -9.98 10.48
CA GLY A 410 -14.20 -8.70 10.70
C GLY A 410 -13.80 -8.01 12.01
N LEU A 411 -12.53 -8.11 12.42
CA LEU A 411 -12.04 -7.55 13.69
C LEU A 411 -11.98 -6.01 13.62
N GLY A 412 -13.04 -5.37 14.10
CA GLY A 412 -13.16 -3.91 14.06
C GLY A 412 -13.47 -3.31 12.68
N THR A 413 -13.79 -4.15 11.69
CA THR A 413 -14.13 -3.77 10.32
C THR A 413 -15.18 -4.71 9.73
N TYR A 414 -15.60 -4.45 8.49
CA TYR A 414 -16.45 -5.39 7.75
C TYR A 414 -15.67 -6.66 7.39
N GLN A 415 -16.37 -7.79 7.41
CA GLN A 415 -15.78 -9.06 6.99
C GLN A 415 -15.62 -9.05 5.47
N LEU A 416 -14.40 -9.26 5.00
CA LEU A 416 -14.04 -9.33 3.58
C LEU A 416 -13.18 -10.57 3.34
N ASP A 417 -13.52 -11.34 2.33
CA ASP A 417 -12.76 -12.54 1.95
C ASP A 417 -11.65 -12.25 0.94
N GLN A 418 -11.60 -11.02 0.41
CA GLN A 418 -10.72 -10.66 -0.69
C GLN A 418 -10.07 -9.29 -0.45
N LEU A 419 -8.83 -9.13 -0.87
CA LEU A 419 -8.12 -7.85 -0.86
C LEU A 419 -7.85 -7.35 -2.28
N GLU A 420 -7.93 -6.05 -2.48
CA GLU A 420 -7.64 -5.44 -3.78
C GLU A 420 -6.14 -5.53 -4.11
N ALA A 421 -5.83 -5.93 -5.34
CA ALA A 421 -4.46 -6.21 -5.78
C ALA A 421 -3.48 -5.04 -5.62
N TRP A 422 -3.95 -3.82 -5.85
CA TRP A 422 -3.11 -2.62 -5.73
C TRP A 422 -2.69 -2.32 -4.29
N VAL A 423 -3.53 -2.69 -3.31
CA VAL A 423 -3.22 -2.53 -1.89
C VAL A 423 -1.98 -3.34 -1.51
N LEU A 424 -1.84 -4.53 -2.09
CA LEU A 424 -0.68 -5.39 -1.82
C LEU A 424 0.62 -4.76 -2.27
N VAL A 425 0.64 -4.21 -3.49
CA VAL A 425 1.83 -3.58 -4.05
C VAL A 425 2.21 -2.35 -3.24
N LEU A 426 1.21 -1.53 -2.91
CA LEU A 426 1.40 -0.34 -2.08
C LEU A 426 1.94 -0.70 -0.70
N LEU A 427 1.27 -1.64 0.00
CA LEU A 427 1.70 -2.07 1.33
C LEU A 427 3.08 -2.71 1.31
N PHE A 428 3.40 -3.53 0.30
CA PHE A 428 4.74 -4.10 0.16
C PHE A 428 5.80 -2.99 0.07
N ALA A 429 5.61 -2.02 -0.81
CA ALA A 429 6.55 -0.93 -1.00
C ALA A 429 6.71 -0.06 0.26
N VAL A 430 5.59 0.26 0.93
CA VAL A 430 5.56 1.08 2.16
C VAL A 430 6.20 0.32 3.32
N LEU A 431 5.74 -0.89 3.60
CA LEU A 431 6.22 -1.68 4.74
C LEU A 431 7.69 -2.04 4.59
N PHE A 432 8.12 -2.39 3.37
CA PHE A 432 9.53 -2.69 3.12
C PHE A 432 10.40 -1.45 3.30
N GLY A 433 9.97 -0.30 2.77
CA GLY A 433 10.68 0.96 2.94
C GLY A 433 10.84 1.36 4.41
N LEU A 434 9.73 1.35 5.16
CA LEU A 434 9.72 1.75 6.58
C LEU A 434 10.40 0.73 7.51
N SER A 435 10.30 -0.57 7.24
CA SER A 435 10.90 -1.62 8.10
C SER A 435 12.43 -1.55 8.11
N MET A 436 13.04 -1.20 6.98
CA MET A 436 14.49 -1.13 6.83
C MET A 436 15.15 -0.10 7.73
N ASP A 437 14.48 0.99 8.00
CA ASP A 437 15.01 2.11 8.76
C ASP A 437 15.34 1.71 10.19
N TYR A 438 14.44 0.99 10.84
CA TYR A 438 14.64 0.50 12.19
C TYR A 438 15.75 -0.53 12.27
N GLU A 439 15.85 -1.41 11.27
CA GLU A 439 16.89 -2.42 11.24
C GLU A 439 18.27 -1.81 11.04
N ILE A 440 18.40 -0.85 10.12
CA ILE A 440 19.64 -0.07 9.95
C ILE A 440 20.03 0.61 11.26
N PHE A 441 19.06 1.21 11.96
CA PHE A 441 19.31 1.90 13.22
C PHE A 441 19.82 0.96 14.32
N ILE A 442 19.15 -0.17 14.54
CA ILE A 442 19.51 -1.17 15.56
C ILE A 442 20.88 -1.77 15.26
N VAL A 443 21.08 -2.26 14.02
CA VAL A 443 22.30 -2.95 13.63
C VAL A 443 23.51 -2.03 13.58
N SER A 444 23.32 -0.76 13.16
CA SER A 444 24.43 0.22 13.19
C SER A 444 24.92 0.52 14.59
N ARG A 445 24.03 0.53 15.59
CA ARG A 445 24.40 0.70 17.00
C ARG A 445 25.13 -0.54 17.57
N MET A 446 24.69 -1.73 17.19
CA MET A 446 25.40 -2.95 17.53
C MET A 446 26.81 -2.95 16.93
N ARG A 447 26.93 -2.53 15.68
CA ARG A 447 28.19 -2.43 14.98
C ARG A 447 29.14 -1.39 15.58
N GLU A 448 28.62 -0.22 15.92
CA GLU A 448 29.38 0.83 16.60
C GLU A 448 30.02 0.30 17.91
N ALA A 449 29.24 -0.40 18.73
CA ALA A 449 29.74 -1.03 19.95
C ALA A 449 30.82 -2.10 19.68
N TRP A 450 30.59 -2.95 18.64
CA TRP A 450 31.57 -3.95 18.21
C TRP A 450 32.88 -3.32 17.73
N ASP A 451 32.82 -2.30 16.90
CA ASP A 451 34.00 -1.60 16.37
C ASP A 451 34.80 -0.91 17.49
N HIS A 452 34.15 -0.58 18.63
CA HIS A 452 34.82 -0.10 19.86
C HIS A 452 35.34 -1.21 20.79
N GLY A 453 35.34 -2.48 20.33
CA GLY A 453 35.94 -3.59 21.05
C GLY A 453 35.00 -4.35 22.01
N ALA A 454 33.68 -4.08 21.98
CA ALA A 454 32.72 -4.87 22.76
C ALA A 454 32.64 -6.31 22.25
N SER A 455 32.39 -7.25 23.15
CA SER A 455 32.05 -8.64 22.78
C SER A 455 30.73 -8.67 21.98
N ASN A 456 30.50 -9.78 21.27
CA ASN A 456 29.27 -9.94 20.47
C ASN A 456 28.00 -9.76 21.34
N GLU A 457 27.96 -10.35 22.53
CA GLU A 457 26.84 -10.22 23.46
C GLU A 457 26.67 -8.78 23.96
N GLU A 458 27.77 -8.11 24.30
CA GLU A 458 27.74 -6.74 24.78
C GLU A 458 27.34 -5.75 23.66
N ALA A 459 27.77 -5.97 22.43
CA ALA A 459 27.35 -5.20 21.27
C ALA A 459 25.84 -5.33 21.03
N ILE A 460 25.27 -6.55 21.15
CA ILE A 460 23.84 -6.78 21.04
C ILE A 460 23.09 -6.04 22.17
N ARG A 461 23.54 -6.18 23.43
CA ARG A 461 22.94 -5.49 24.59
C ARG A 461 22.94 -3.98 24.42
N THR A 462 24.08 -3.42 24.03
CA THR A 462 24.24 -1.97 23.82
C THR A 462 23.38 -1.45 22.68
N GLY A 463 23.35 -2.16 21.54
CA GLY A 463 22.50 -1.84 20.40
C GLY A 463 21.03 -1.85 20.77
N MET A 464 20.54 -2.91 21.40
CA MET A 464 19.13 -3.03 21.80
C MET A 464 18.73 -2.02 22.89
N ARG A 465 19.59 -1.79 23.88
CA ARG A 465 19.32 -0.82 24.93
C ARG A 465 19.26 0.61 24.42
N SER A 466 20.13 0.96 23.46
CA SER A 466 20.18 2.31 22.88
C SER A 466 19.07 2.59 21.88
N SER A 467 18.55 1.54 21.23
CA SER A 467 17.57 1.64 20.15
C SER A 467 16.16 1.23 20.57
N GLY A 468 16.04 0.38 21.59
CA GLY A 468 14.78 -0.26 21.98
C GLY A 468 13.66 0.73 22.30
N THR A 469 13.94 1.80 23.03
CA THR A 469 12.96 2.85 23.36
C THR A 469 12.48 3.64 22.14
N VAL A 470 13.31 3.78 21.11
CA VAL A 470 12.95 4.52 19.88
C VAL A 470 12.13 3.62 18.96
N VAL A 471 12.48 2.33 18.89
CA VAL A 471 11.81 1.36 18.00
C VAL A 471 10.42 0.94 18.53
N THR A 472 10.16 1.09 19.83
CA THR A 472 8.87 0.74 20.44
C THR A 472 7.95 1.92 20.70
N ALA A 473 8.44 3.10 20.47
CA ALA A 473 7.63 4.32 20.46
C ALA A 473 6.89 4.49 19.14
#